data_148f824db263f4e74c982e790a3ab82d
#
_entry.id   148f824db263f4e74c982e790a3ab82d
#
_cell.length_a   1.000
_cell.length_b   1.000
_cell.length_c   1.000
_cell.angle_alpha   90.00
_cell.angle_beta   90.00
_cell.angle_gamma   90.00
#
_symmetry.space_group_name_H-M   'P 1'
#
loop_
_entity.id
_entity.type
_entity.pdbx_description
1 polymer ?
#
loop_
_entity_poly.entity_id
_entity_poly.type
_entity_poly.pdbx_seq_one_letter_code
_entity_poly.pdbx_strand_id
1 'polypeptide(L)'
;MFTIEYLEQVREQDIPALPKAIKAQVRKAIEKKLMSDPQLFGKPLRFNYSGLRRIRVGDYRVIYKIEPNKKIVTVTAIGHRKDIYDD
;
A
#
# COMPACT_ATOMS: atom_id res chain seq x y z
N MET A 1 8.78 -14.36 -4.17
CA MET A 1 8.00 -13.17 -4.53
C MET A 1 6.69 -13.17 -3.76
N PHE A 2 6.25 -11.99 -3.32
CA PHE A 2 5.00 -11.87 -2.58
C PHE A 2 3.82 -11.72 -3.52
N THR A 3 2.69 -12.28 -3.12
CA THR A 3 1.42 -12.07 -3.80
C THR A 3 0.72 -10.86 -3.19
N ILE A 4 0.16 -10.02 -4.03
CA ILE A 4 -0.54 -8.81 -3.57
C ILE A 4 -2.04 -9.07 -3.56
N GLU A 5 -2.66 -8.82 -2.41
CA GLU A 5 -4.11 -8.87 -2.25
C GLU A 5 -4.60 -7.49 -1.85
N TYR A 6 -5.83 -7.19 -2.20
CA TYR A 6 -6.46 -5.89 -1.92
C TYR A 6 -7.75 -6.10 -1.16
N LEU A 7 -7.97 -5.30 -0.13
CA LEU A 7 -9.28 -5.28 0.49
C LEU A 7 -10.32 -4.81 -0.54
N GLU A 8 -11.54 -5.28 -0.38
CA GLU A 8 -12.62 -4.93 -1.30
C GLU A 8 -12.77 -3.42 -1.45
N GLN A 9 -12.72 -2.70 -0.34
CA GLN A 9 -12.82 -1.23 -0.35
C GLN A 9 -11.73 -0.60 -1.21
N VAL A 10 -10.51 -1.15 -1.17
CA VAL A 10 -9.41 -0.61 -1.97
C VAL A 10 -9.70 -0.80 -3.46
N ARG A 11 -10.14 -2.00 -3.85
CA ARG A 11 -10.46 -2.28 -5.26
C ARG A 11 -11.64 -1.47 -5.76
N GLU A 12 -12.65 -1.29 -4.93
CA GLU A 12 -13.90 -0.70 -5.38
C GLU A 12 -13.97 0.81 -5.18
N GLN A 13 -13.22 1.35 -4.23
CA GLN A 13 -13.28 2.78 -3.91
C GLN A 13 -11.94 3.48 -4.06
N ASP A 14 -10.89 2.99 -3.40
CA ASP A 14 -9.62 3.72 -3.35
C ASP A 14 -8.96 3.80 -4.73
N ILE A 15 -8.85 2.68 -5.42
CA ILE A 15 -8.17 2.65 -6.72
C ILE A 15 -8.96 3.43 -7.77
N PRO A 16 -10.27 3.23 -7.93
CA PRO A 16 -11.03 4.03 -8.91
C PRO A 16 -10.97 5.53 -8.68
N ALA A 17 -10.78 5.97 -7.43
CA ALA A 17 -10.72 7.39 -7.11
C ALA A 17 -9.38 8.03 -7.48
N LEU A 18 -8.35 7.25 -7.78
CA LEU A 18 -7.04 7.79 -8.12
C LEU A 18 -7.03 8.42 -9.50
N PRO A 19 -6.34 9.57 -9.67
CA PRO A 19 -6.10 10.10 -11.00
C PRO A 19 -5.37 9.07 -11.86
N LYS A 20 -5.61 9.09 -13.16
CA LYS A 20 -5.08 8.08 -14.07
C LYS A 20 -3.56 7.92 -13.97
N ALA A 21 -2.84 9.04 -13.95
CA ALA A 21 -1.38 9.01 -13.86
C ALA A 21 -0.90 8.41 -12.53
N ILE A 22 -1.60 8.75 -11.45
CA ILE A 22 -1.27 8.23 -10.12
C ILE A 22 -1.56 6.73 -10.05
N LYS A 23 -2.65 6.30 -10.66
CA LYS A 23 -2.99 4.88 -10.70
C LYS A 23 -1.86 4.05 -11.31
N ALA A 24 -1.28 4.53 -12.40
CA ALA A 24 -0.16 3.86 -13.05
C ALA A 24 1.09 3.85 -12.17
N GLN A 25 1.38 4.98 -11.50
CA GLN A 25 2.53 5.07 -10.59
C GLN A 25 2.37 4.14 -9.39
N VAL A 26 1.18 4.09 -8.82
CA VAL A 26 0.90 3.21 -7.67
C VAL A 26 1.07 1.75 -8.08
N ARG A 27 0.52 1.35 -9.23
CA ARG A 27 0.69 -0.01 -9.72
C ARG A 27 2.17 -0.36 -9.85
N LYS A 28 2.94 0.51 -10.47
CA LYS A 28 4.36 0.28 -10.67
C LYS A 28 5.11 0.15 -9.34
N ALA A 29 4.78 0.99 -8.38
CA ALA A 29 5.42 0.94 -7.07
C ALA A 29 5.09 -0.37 -6.34
N ILE A 30 3.84 -0.81 -6.40
CA ILE A 30 3.43 -2.07 -5.78
C ILE A 30 4.19 -3.24 -6.41
N GLU A 31 4.23 -3.28 -7.74
CA GLU A 31 4.92 -4.37 -8.44
C GLU A 31 6.42 -4.38 -8.16
N LYS A 32 7.05 -3.21 -8.16
CA LYS A 32 8.49 -3.15 -7.94
C LYS A 32 8.91 -3.38 -6.50
N LYS A 33 8.15 -2.82 -5.56
CA LYS A 33 8.58 -2.78 -4.16
C LYS A 33 7.91 -3.82 -3.29
N LEU A 34 6.58 -3.91 -3.38
CA LEU A 34 5.86 -4.78 -2.46
C LEU A 34 5.91 -6.24 -2.88
N MET A 35 5.96 -6.51 -4.17
CA MET A 35 6.10 -7.89 -4.62
C MET A 35 7.50 -8.44 -4.38
N SER A 36 8.52 -7.58 -4.37
CA SER A 36 9.90 -8.03 -4.20
C SER A 36 10.31 -8.07 -2.74
N ASP A 37 10.22 -6.93 -2.03
CA ASP A 37 10.68 -6.85 -0.65
C ASP A 37 9.86 -5.85 0.15
N PRO A 38 8.65 -6.24 0.57
CA PRO A 38 7.76 -5.30 1.25
C PRO A 38 8.29 -4.83 2.60
N GLN A 39 9.19 -5.57 3.23
CA GLN A 39 9.77 -5.16 4.50
C GLN A 39 10.84 -4.09 4.32
N LEU A 40 11.59 -4.16 3.23
CA LEU A 40 12.67 -3.22 2.98
C LEU A 40 12.14 -1.84 2.56
N PHE A 41 11.14 -1.82 1.67
CA PHE A 41 10.72 -0.58 1.03
C PHE A 41 9.71 0.23 1.81
N GLY A 42 8.97 -0.39 2.71
CA GLY A 42 7.97 0.33 3.48
C GLY A 42 8.46 0.70 4.86
N LYS A 43 7.73 1.59 5.52
CA LYS A 43 7.99 1.95 6.91
C LYS A 43 6.79 1.59 7.77
N PRO A 44 7.02 1.10 9.00
CA PRO A 44 5.90 0.78 9.89
C PRO A 44 5.18 2.04 10.33
N LEU A 45 3.88 1.92 10.53
CA LEU A 45 3.08 2.99 11.10
C LEU A 45 3.15 2.92 12.62
N ARG A 46 2.88 4.06 13.28
CA ARG A 46 2.97 4.18 14.73
C ARG A 46 1.61 4.01 15.40
N PHE A 47 1.67 3.86 16.71
CA PHE A 47 0.51 3.89 17.61
C PHE A 47 -0.48 2.77 17.28
N ASN A 48 -1.75 3.14 17.05
CA ASN A 48 -2.82 2.18 16.85
C ASN A 48 -2.75 1.45 15.52
N TYR A 49 -1.76 1.77 14.70
CA TYR A 49 -1.59 1.16 13.39
C TYR A 49 -0.50 0.09 13.38
N SER A 50 -0.28 -0.50 14.54
CA SER A 50 0.70 -1.58 14.71
C SER A 50 0.45 -2.70 13.69
N GLY A 51 1.53 -3.17 13.05
CA GLY A 51 1.43 -4.20 12.04
C GLY A 51 1.16 -3.70 10.64
N LEU A 52 0.82 -2.42 10.49
CA LEU A 52 0.65 -1.80 9.19
C LEU A 52 1.92 -1.07 8.78
N ARG A 53 2.12 -1.00 7.48
CA ARG A 53 3.27 -0.32 6.89
C ARG A 53 2.80 0.57 5.75
N ARG A 54 3.65 1.48 5.30
CA ARG A 54 3.32 2.34 4.18
C ARG A 54 4.47 2.50 3.21
N ILE A 55 4.13 2.72 1.94
CA ILE A 55 5.07 3.30 0.98
C ILE A 55 4.47 4.60 0.46
N ARG A 56 5.33 5.51 0.08
CA ARG A 56 4.95 6.79 -0.51
C ARG A 56 5.06 6.71 -2.03
N VAL A 57 4.04 7.21 -2.71
CA VAL A 57 4.05 7.33 -4.16
C VAL A 57 3.67 8.78 -4.45
N GLY A 58 4.67 9.67 -4.49
CA GLY A 58 4.41 11.10 -4.56
C GLY A 58 3.65 11.56 -3.33
N ASP A 59 2.53 12.23 -3.54
CA ASP A 59 1.66 12.67 -2.45
C ASP A 59 0.67 11.59 -2.00
N TYR A 60 0.77 10.40 -2.55
CA TYR A 60 -0.13 9.32 -2.20
C TYR A 60 0.55 8.31 -1.31
N ARG A 61 -0.25 7.57 -0.56
CA ARG A 61 0.22 6.57 0.38
C ARG A 61 -0.46 5.25 0.11
N VAL A 62 0.31 4.17 0.14
CA VAL A 62 -0.21 2.81 0.06
C VAL A 62 0.04 2.17 1.41
N ILE A 63 -1.03 1.82 2.10
CA ILE A 63 -0.97 1.18 3.41
C ILE A 63 -1.17 -0.32 3.23
N TYR A 64 -0.32 -1.11 3.87
CA TYR A 64 -0.37 -2.55 3.68
C TYR A 64 0.10 -3.29 4.92
N LYS A 65 -0.21 -4.57 4.97
CA LYS A 65 0.33 -5.48 5.98
C LYS A 65 0.97 -6.66 5.28
N ILE A 66 1.91 -7.31 5.98
CA ILE A 66 2.65 -8.44 5.44
C ILE A 66 2.31 -9.69 6.23
N GLU A 67 2.07 -10.78 5.53
CA GLU A 67 1.98 -12.11 6.11
C GLU A 67 3.17 -12.90 5.57
N PRO A 68 4.32 -12.87 6.27
CA PRO A 68 5.56 -13.41 5.70
C PRO A 68 5.52 -14.91 5.46
N ASN A 69 4.84 -15.67 6.33
CA ASN A 69 4.77 -17.11 6.17
C ASN A 69 4.01 -17.53 4.93
N LYS A 70 3.01 -16.74 4.54
CA LYS A 70 2.20 -17.01 3.37
C LYS A 70 2.71 -16.28 2.13
N LYS A 71 3.68 -15.41 2.30
CA LYS A 71 4.19 -14.55 1.24
C LYS A 71 3.09 -13.70 0.61
N ILE A 72 2.25 -13.12 1.46
CA ILE A 72 1.13 -12.27 1.03
C ILE A 72 1.30 -10.87 1.59
N VAL A 73 1.08 -9.87 0.73
CA VAL A 73 0.95 -8.48 1.12
C VAL A 73 -0.49 -8.06 0.86
N THR A 74 -1.17 -7.59 1.89
CA THR A 74 -2.55 -7.10 1.77
C THR A 74 -2.55 -5.58 1.81
N VAL A 75 -2.99 -4.96 0.72
CA VAL A 75 -3.14 -3.50 0.66
C VAL A 75 -4.46 -3.15 1.34
N THR A 76 -4.37 -2.33 2.38
CA THR A 76 -5.53 -2.00 3.22
C THR A 76 -6.10 -0.61 2.94
N ALA A 77 -5.31 0.29 2.34
CA ALA A 77 -5.80 1.62 1.98
C ALA A 77 -4.85 2.25 0.96
N ILE A 78 -5.40 3.06 0.06
CA ILE A 78 -4.61 3.88 -0.86
C ILE A 78 -5.31 5.23 -0.94
N GLY A 79 -4.56 6.33 -0.78
CA GLY A 79 -5.15 7.65 -0.86
C GLY A 79 -4.12 8.75 -0.76
N HIS A 80 -4.59 9.98 -0.92
CA HIS A 80 -3.76 11.16 -0.79
C HIS A 80 -3.34 11.33 0.66
N ARG A 81 -2.13 11.86 0.89
CA ARG A 81 -1.59 12.05 2.23
C ARG A 81 -2.49 12.88 3.15
N LYS A 82 -3.36 13.70 2.58
CA LYS A 82 -4.30 14.50 3.37
C LYS A 82 -5.45 13.66 3.93
N ASP A 83 -5.73 12.54 3.31
CA ASP A 83 -6.88 11.71 3.66
C ASP A 83 -6.48 10.43 4.36
N ILE A 84 -5.20 10.10 4.37
CA ILE A 84 -4.69 8.87 4.98
C ILE A 84 -3.70 9.24 6.07
N TYR A 85 -3.80 8.55 7.20
CA TYR A 85 -2.85 8.72 8.29
C TYR A 85 -1.43 8.43 7.79
N ASP A 86 -0.52 9.35 8.08
CA ASP A 86 0.87 9.24 7.66
C ASP A 86 1.75 9.87 8.75
N ASP A 87 2.49 9.06 9.46
CA ASP A 87 3.36 9.55 10.53
C ASP A 87 4.76 9.95 10.02
#